data_ea9365ee18b03bbc65cdb343a3d4da80
#
_entry.id   ea9365ee18b03bbc65cdb343a3d4da80
#
_cell.length_a   1.000
_cell.length_b   1.000
_cell.length_c   1.000
_cell.angle_alpha   90.00
_cell.angle_beta   90.00
_cell.angle_gamma   90.00
#
_symmetry.space_group_name_H-M   'P 1'
#
loop_
_entity.id
_entity.type
_entity.pdbx_description
1 polymer ?
#
loop_
_entity_poly.entity_id
_entity_poly.type
_entity_poly.pdbx_seq_one_letter_code
_entity_poly.pdbx_strand_id
1 'polypeptide(L)'
;IESCHDTTLLRINRGHDFACAAETVERTRRAGVKVGGHFILGLPGETHTDIMTAITRINALELDTVKFHQLQIVRGTPMEAEYATHPELFGLYHTAEEYCHLVCDVLERLTPGTAVERFTSSSPRELLIAPDWGLKNHEFTALVVKEMRQRGSMQGCRCR
;
A
#
# COMPACT_ATOMS: atom_id res chain seq x y z
N ILE A 1 0.02 -4.43 9.02
CA ILE A 1 0.10 -3.01 9.46
C ILE A 1 -1.02 -2.21 8.82
N GLU A 2 -1.22 -2.26 7.55
CA GLU A 2 -2.21 -1.59 6.67
C GLU A 2 -1.89 -0.11 6.42
N SER A 3 -1.74 0.73 7.46
CA SER A 3 -1.38 2.15 7.38
C SER A 3 -0.36 2.52 8.45
N CYS A 4 0.33 3.64 8.23
CA CYS A 4 1.18 4.27 9.25
C CYS A 4 0.47 5.43 9.99
N HIS A 5 -0.80 5.72 9.67
CA HIS A 5 -1.57 6.82 10.24
C HIS A 5 -2.63 6.29 11.21
N ASP A 6 -2.54 6.65 12.48
CA ASP A 6 -3.44 6.13 13.53
C ASP A 6 -4.90 6.53 13.29
N THR A 7 -5.15 7.71 12.73
CA THR A 7 -6.49 8.14 12.32
C THR A 7 -7.10 7.21 11.26
N THR A 8 -6.28 6.78 10.29
CA THR A 8 -6.69 5.81 9.26
C THR A 8 -6.90 4.44 9.88
N LEU A 9 -5.98 3.97 10.74
CA LEU A 9 -6.10 2.68 11.42
C LEU A 9 -7.37 2.60 12.27
N LEU A 10 -7.71 3.69 12.99
CA LEU A 10 -8.95 3.78 13.74
C LEU A 10 -10.18 3.73 12.80
N ARG A 11 -10.16 4.49 11.70
CA ARG A 11 -11.25 4.54 10.73
C ARG A 11 -11.55 3.16 10.11
N ILE A 12 -10.50 2.40 9.77
CA ILE A 12 -10.67 1.05 9.20
C ILE A 12 -10.84 -0.04 10.26
N ASN A 13 -11.00 0.34 11.52
CA ASN A 13 -11.19 -0.58 12.65
C ASN A 13 -10.06 -1.62 12.78
N ARG A 14 -8.79 -1.19 12.65
CA ARG A 14 -7.63 -2.10 12.63
C ARG A 14 -7.34 -2.75 13.99
N GLY A 15 -7.87 -2.18 15.08
CA GLY A 15 -7.76 -2.74 16.43
C GLY A 15 -6.43 -2.48 17.15
N HIS A 16 -5.45 -1.85 16.49
CA HIS A 16 -4.19 -1.40 17.09
C HIS A 16 -3.63 -0.19 16.32
N ASP A 17 -2.79 0.60 16.96
CA ASP A 17 -2.11 1.75 16.39
C ASP A 17 -0.78 1.37 15.71
N PHE A 18 -0.15 2.34 15.08
CA PHE A 18 1.14 2.14 14.41
C PHE A 18 2.27 1.86 15.41
N ALA A 19 2.21 2.44 16.62
CA ALA A 19 3.24 2.21 17.66
C ALA A 19 3.28 0.74 18.07
N CYS A 20 2.12 0.11 18.28
CA CYS A 20 2.01 -1.32 18.58
C CYS A 20 2.60 -2.19 17.46
N ALA A 21 2.34 -1.83 16.20
CA ALA A 21 2.93 -2.53 15.05
C ALA A 21 4.45 -2.37 15.00
N ALA A 22 4.97 -1.17 15.21
CA ALA A 22 6.41 -0.87 15.22
C ALA A 22 7.15 -1.62 16.32
N GLU A 23 6.61 -1.62 17.55
CA GLU A 23 7.17 -2.40 18.67
C GLU A 23 7.19 -3.90 18.36
N THR A 24 6.13 -4.43 17.72
CA THR A 24 6.07 -5.83 17.35
C THR A 24 7.13 -6.18 16.30
N VAL A 25 7.34 -5.32 15.31
CA VAL A 25 8.40 -5.47 14.30
C VAL A 25 9.77 -5.50 14.98
N GLU A 26 10.07 -4.51 15.81
CA GLU A 26 11.34 -4.41 16.51
C GLU A 26 11.62 -5.66 17.38
N ARG A 27 10.63 -6.09 18.16
CA ARG A 27 10.74 -7.28 19.00
C ARG A 27 11.00 -8.55 18.19
N THR A 28 10.33 -8.69 17.05
CA THR A 28 10.48 -9.84 16.15
C THR A 28 11.87 -9.86 15.51
N ARG A 29 12.36 -8.70 15.06
CA ARG A 29 13.70 -8.55 14.50
C ARG A 29 14.80 -8.85 15.54
N ARG A 30 14.64 -8.38 16.77
CA ARG A 30 15.57 -8.71 17.90
C ARG A 30 15.64 -10.22 18.17
N ALA A 31 14.57 -10.96 17.89
CA ALA A 31 14.56 -12.41 17.97
C ALA A 31 15.21 -13.13 16.75
N GLY A 32 15.78 -12.35 15.80
CA GLY A 32 16.43 -12.90 14.61
C GLY A 32 15.46 -13.41 13.54
N VAL A 33 14.18 -13.04 13.62
CA VAL A 33 13.14 -13.48 12.66
C VAL A 33 12.97 -12.39 11.62
N LYS A 34 12.91 -12.79 10.32
CA LYS A 34 12.60 -11.87 9.22
C LYS A 34 11.17 -11.37 9.31
N VAL A 35 10.97 -10.09 8.99
CA VAL A 35 9.67 -9.43 9.11
C VAL A 35 9.24 -8.82 7.78
N GLY A 36 8.03 -9.18 7.34
CA GLY A 36 7.34 -8.55 6.22
C GLY A 36 6.23 -7.61 6.68
N GLY A 37 6.11 -6.46 6.04
CA GLY A 37 5.02 -5.50 6.25
C GLY A 37 3.99 -5.56 5.13
N HIS A 38 2.71 -5.33 5.48
CA HIS A 38 1.61 -5.26 4.54
C HIS A 38 0.94 -3.90 4.65
N PHE A 39 0.83 -3.19 3.51
CA PHE A 39 0.32 -1.82 3.44
C PHE A 39 -0.69 -1.66 2.31
N ILE A 40 -1.76 -0.92 2.60
CA ILE A 40 -2.80 -0.59 1.62
C ILE A 40 -2.59 0.86 1.18
N LEU A 41 -2.52 1.08 -0.12
CA LEU A 41 -2.40 2.42 -0.71
C LEU A 41 -3.78 2.91 -1.17
N GLY A 42 -4.11 4.16 -0.82
CA GLY A 42 -5.39 4.77 -1.14
C GLY A 42 -6.49 4.52 -0.11
N LEU A 43 -6.13 4.27 1.16
CA LEU A 43 -7.10 4.19 2.24
C LEU A 43 -7.88 5.50 2.40
N PRO A 44 -9.15 5.43 2.86
CA PRO A 44 -10.00 6.61 2.97
C PRO A 44 -9.37 7.70 3.84
N GLY A 45 -9.28 8.91 3.31
CA GLY A 45 -8.70 10.08 3.97
C GLY A 45 -7.19 10.23 3.82
N GLU A 46 -6.49 9.27 3.22
CA GLU A 46 -5.06 9.41 2.92
C GLU A 46 -4.84 10.09 1.57
N THR A 47 -4.08 11.17 1.60
CA THR A 47 -3.61 11.88 0.41
C THR A 47 -2.32 11.27 -0.12
N HIS A 48 -1.91 11.66 -1.34
CA HIS A 48 -0.59 11.31 -1.87
C HIS A 48 0.55 11.73 -0.91
N THR A 49 0.45 12.90 -0.28
CA THR A 49 1.45 13.37 0.69
C THR A 49 1.51 12.49 1.93
N ASP A 50 0.36 12.02 2.43
CA ASP A 50 0.30 11.10 3.57
C ASP A 50 0.98 9.78 3.23
N ILE A 51 0.70 9.22 2.04
CA ILE A 51 1.35 8.00 1.55
C ILE A 51 2.88 8.20 1.47
N MET A 52 3.34 9.31 0.89
CA MET A 52 4.78 9.59 0.80
C MET A 52 5.43 9.73 2.18
N THR A 53 4.74 10.35 3.14
CA THR A 53 5.20 10.43 4.54
C THR A 53 5.23 9.06 5.20
N ALA A 54 4.25 8.20 4.92
CA ALA A 54 4.22 6.84 5.42
C ALA A 54 5.46 6.04 4.98
N ILE A 55 5.99 6.24 3.75
CA ILE A 55 7.19 5.52 3.30
C ILE A 55 8.40 5.81 4.18
N THR A 56 8.57 7.02 4.68
CA THR A 56 9.63 7.34 5.66
C THR A 56 9.48 6.51 6.94
N ARG A 57 8.25 6.36 7.43
CA ARG A 57 7.96 5.52 8.61
C ARG A 57 8.15 4.03 8.32
N ILE A 58 7.79 3.56 7.12
CA ILE A 58 8.02 2.18 6.66
C ILE A 58 9.52 1.87 6.59
N ASN A 59 10.32 2.78 6.04
CA ASN A 59 11.78 2.65 5.98
C ASN A 59 12.40 2.53 7.38
N ALA A 60 11.89 3.29 8.35
CA ALA A 60 12.36 3.25 9.74
C ALA A 60 12.05 1.91 10.45
N LEU A 61 11.10 1.11 9.95
CA LEU A 61 10.84 -0.23 10.46
C LEU A 61 11.89 -1.25 10.06
N GLU A 62 12.72 -0.94 9.05
CA GLU A 62 13.76 -1.82 8.50
C GLU A 62 13.24 -3.23 8.18
N LEU A 63 12.13 -3.30 7.47
CA LEU A 63 11.48 -4.54 7.07
C LEU A 63 12.31 -5.29 6.02
N ASP A 64 12.35 -6.63 6.10
CA ASP A 64 12.97 -7.46 5.08
C ASP A 64 12.15 -7.44 3.78
N THR A 65 10.82 -7.48 3.92
CA THR A 65 9.90 -7.47 2.77
C THR A 65 8.71 -6.55 3.00
N VAL A 66 8.12 -6.09 1.91
CA VAL A 66 6.83 -5.37 1.94
C VAL A 66 5.88 -5.92 0.89
N LYS A 67 4.58 -5.86 1.20
CA LYS A 67 3.48 -6.05 0.27
C LYS A 67 2.69 -4.77 0.20
N PHE A 68 2.59 -4.22 -0.98
CA PHE A 68 1.65 -3.14 -1.26
C PHE A 68 0.44 -3.68 -2.00
N HIS A 69 -0.70 -3.08 -1.79
CA HIS A 69 -1.84 -3.22 -2.68
C HIS A 69 -2.78 -2.02 -2.60
N GLN A 70 -3.55 -1.84 -3.65
CA GLN A 70 -4.59 -0.84 -3.71
C GLN A 70 -5.71 -1.13 -2.70
N LEU A 71 -6.37 -0.09 -2.23
CA LEU A 71 -7.65 -0.27 -1.57
C LEU A 71 -8.63 -0.95 -2.54
N GLN A 72 -9.35 -1.95 -2.04
CA GLN A 72 -10.44 -2.62 -2.75
C GLN A 72 -11.74 -2.47 -1.94
N ILE A 73 -12.80 -2.05 -2.61
CA ILE A 73 -14.16 -2.07 -2.05
C ILE A 73 -14.73 -3.44 -2.34
N VAL A 74 -15.06 -4.16 -1.28
CA VAL A 74 -15.51 -5.55 -1.35
C VAL A 74 -16.94 -5.67 -0.85
N ARG A 75 -17.76 -6.39 -1.59
CA ARG A 75 -19.17 -6.65 -1.27
C ARG A 75 -19.33 -7.27 0.11
N GLY A 76 -20.36 -6.86 0.81
CA GLY A 76 -20.67 -7.35 2.16
C GLY A 76 -19.87 -6.69 3.28
N THR A 77 -19.06 -5.65 2.97
CA THR A 77 -18.30 -4.89 3.97
C THR A 77 -18.96 -3.56 4.31
N PRO A 78 -18.67 -2.97 5.49
CA PRO A 78 -19.14 -1.62 5.80
C PRO A 78 -18.71 -0.56 4.78
N MET A 79 -17.52 -0.74 4.16
CA MET A 79 -17.02 0.16 3.13
C MET A 79 -17.86 0.14 1.85
N GLU A 80 -18.53 -0.97 1.52
CA GLU A 80 -19.48 -1.01 0.40
C GLU A 80 -20.60 -0.01 0.58
N ALA A 81 -21.23 0.00 1.77
CA ALA A 81 -22.35 0.90 2.07
C ALA A 81 -21.91 2.38 2.08
N GLU A 82 -20.74 2.65 2.65
CA GLU A 82 -20.16 4.00 2.68
C GLU A 82 -19.79 4.47 1.27
N TYR A 83 -19.14 3.62 0.48
CA TYR A 83 -18.77 3.93 -0.91
C TYR A 83 -19.99 4.19 -1.81
N ALA A 84 -21.07 3.44 -1.61
CA ALA A 84 -22.31 3.64 -2.37
C ALA A 84 -22.96 5.01 -2.12
N THR A 85 -22.78 5.58 -0.92
CA THR A 85 -23.38 6.87 -0.54
C THR A 85 -22.40 8.04 -0.66
N HIS A 86 -21.13 7.80 -0.44
CA HIS A 86 -20.06 8.81 -0.39
C HIS A 86 -18.79 8.36 -1.12
N PRO A 87 -18.86 8.11 -2.44
CA PRO A 87 -17.69 7.65 -3.20
C PRO A 87 -16.53 8.65 -3.18
N GLU A 88 -16.81 9.95 -2.99
CA GLU A 88 -15.81 11.02 -2.90
C GLU A 88 -14.88 10.93 -1.69
N LEU A 89 -15.25 10.16 -0.65
CA LEU A 89 -14.41 9.93 0.52
C LEU A 89 -13.29 8.92 0.28
N PHE A 90 -13.35 8.21 -0.84
CA PHE A 90 -12.41 7.16 -1.19
C PHE A 90 -11.50 7.62 -2.32
N GLY A 91 -10.22 7.79 -2.04
CA GLY A 91 -9.20 8.10 -3.03
C GLY A 91 -8.83 6.90 -3.89
N LEU A 92 -9.83 6.25 -4.50
CA LEU A 92 -9.59 5.08 -5.34
C LEU A 92 -8.86 5.49 -6.63
N TYR A 93 -7.86 4.70 -6.97
CA TYR A 93 -7.21 4.79 -8.27
C TYR A 93 -8.06 4.07 -9.32
N HIS A 94 -8.71 4.83 -10.19
CA HIS A 94 -9.67 4.28 -11.14
C HIS A 94 -9.00 3.50 -12.26
N THR A 95 -7.77 3.87 -12.62
CA THR A 95 -6.99 3.18 -13.64
C THR A 95 -5.73 2.54 -13.06
N ALA A 96 -5.27 1.48 -13.72
CA ALA A 96 -4.02 0.83 -13.34
C ALA A 96 -2.81 1.75 -13.54
N GLU A 97 -2.88 2.66 -14.51
CA GLU A 97 -1.84 3.64 -14.79
C GLU A 97 -1.70 4.66 -13.66
N GLU A 98 -2.81 5.20 -13.15
CA GLU A 98 -2.78 6.13 -11.99
C GLU A 98 -2.13 5.46 -10.78
N TYR A 99 -2.53 4.23 -10.49
CA TYR A 99 -1.93 3.47 -9.39
C TYR A 99 -0.47 3.11 -9.65
N CYS A 100 -0.10 2.81 -10.89
CA CYS A 100 1.29 2.55 -11.29
C CYS A 100 2.18 3.77 -11.03
N HIS A 101 1.72 4.98 -11.33
CA HIS A 101 2.46 6.21 -11.03
C HIS A 101 2.70 6.36 -9.52
N LEU A 102 1.68 6.15 -8.69
CA LEU A 102 1.84 6.15 -7.23
C LEU A 102 2.84 5.12 -6.76
N VAL A 103 2.74 3.88 -7.25
CA VAL A 103 3.65 2.79 -6.88
C VAL A 103 5.10 3.14 -7.25
N CYS A 104 5.33 3.77 -8.39
CA CYS A 104 6.67 4.25 -8.77
C CYS A 104 7.16 5.34 -7.80
N ASP A 105 6.32 6.29 -7.39
CA ASP A 105 6.68 7.31 -6.41
C ASP A 105 7.03 6.70 -5.04
N VAL A 106 6.31 5.65 -4.64
CA VAL A 106 6.60 4.84 -3.44
C VAL A 106 7.94 4.15 -3.56
N LEU A 107 8.18 3.44 -4.68
CA LEU A 107 9.44 2.72 -4.91
C LEU A 107 10.66 3.62 -4.90
N GLU A 108 10.57 4.80 -5.53
CA GLU A 108 11.67 5.76 -5.55
C GLU A 108 12.12 6.19 -4.15
N ARG A 109 11.23 6.12 -3.15
CA ARG A 109 11.49 6.50 -1.74
C ARG A 109 11.72 5.31 -0.81
N LEU A 110 11.32 4.11 -1.21
CA LEU A 110 11.49 2.90 -0.41
C LEU A 110 12.96 2.50 -0.34
N THR A 111 13.44 2.14 0.85
CA THR A 111 14.82 1.65 1.06
C THR A 111 15.19 0.56 0.06
N PRO A 112 16.35 0.65 -0.63
CA PRO A 112 16.76 -0.32 -1.66
C PRO A 112 16.86 -1.76 -1.16
N GLY A 113 17.16 -1.95 0.14
CA GLY A 113 17.31 -3.26 0.77
C GLY A 113 16.00 -4.00 1.05
N THR A 114 14.85 -3.30 0.99
CA THR A 114 13.55 -3.90 1.26
C THR A 114 13.00 -4.58 0.00
N ALA A 115 12.78 -5.89 0.05
CA ALA A 115 12.20 -6.60 -1.10
C ALA A 115 10.69 -6.37 -1.21
N VAL A 116 10.19 -6.08 -2.40
CA VAL A 116 8.76 -5.91 -2.66
C VAL A 116 8.18 -7.21 -3.21
N GLU A 117 7.26 -7.81 -2.45
CA GLU A 117 6.67 -9.10 -2.82
C GLU A 117 5.53 -8.97 -3.84
N ARG A 118 4.74 -7.89 -3.76
CA ARG A 118 3.66 -7.60 -4.71
C ARG A 118 3.21 -6.15 -4.63
N PHE A 119 2.50 -5.71 -5.68
CA PHE A 119 1.95 -4.36 -5.81
C PHE A 119 0.42 -4.31 -5.81
N THR A 120 -0.23 -5.44 -6.09
CA THR A 120 -1.70 -5.50 -6.20
C THR A 120 -2.24 -6.69 -5.41
N SER A 121 -3.48 -6.56 -4.93
CA SER A 121 -4.27 -7.64 -4.40
C SER A 121 -5.38 -7.99 -5.39
N SER A 122 -5.89 -9.21 -5.29
CA SER A 122 -7.06 -9.66 -6.04
C SER A 122 -8.10 -10.20 -5.06
N SER A 123 -9.34 -9.74 -5.22
CA SER A 123 -10.51 -10.33 -4.58
C SER A 123 -11.26 -11.21 -5.60
N PRO A 124 -12.08 -12.17 -5.16
CA PRO A 124 -12.99 -12.87 -6.05
C PRO A 124 -13.82 -11.86 -6.85
N ARG A 125 -13.96 -12.11 -8.15
CA ARG A 125 -14.55 -11.13 -9.07
C ARG A 125 -16.00 -10.79 -8.72
N GLU A 126 -16.73 -11.74 -8.19
CA GLU A 126 -18.11 -11.59 -7.71
C GLU A 126 -18.22 -10.72 -6.45
N LEU A 127 -17.15 -10.54 -5.71
CA LEU A 127 -17.10 -9.73 -4.49
C LEU A 127 -16.47 -8.36 -4.71
N LEU A 128 -15.66 -8.18 -5.76
CA LEU A 128 -14.98 -6.92 -6.03
C LEU A 128 -15.95 -5.90 -6.60
N ILE A 129 -16.04 -4.72 -5.97
CA ILE A 129 -16.86 -3.58 -6.44
C ILE A 129 -15.97 -2.58 -7.16
N ALA A 130 -14.84 -2.18 -6.54
CA ALA A 130 -13.91 -1.21 -7.11
C ALA A 130 -12.52 -1.29 -6.42
N PRO A 131 -11.45 -0.90 -7.12
CA PRO A 131 -11.32 -0.80 -8.56
C PRO A 131 -11.17 -2.18 -9.22
N ASP A 132 -11.71 -2.37 -10.41
CA ASP A 132 -11.45 -3.58 -11.22
C ASP A 132 -10.68 -3.18 -12.48
N TRP A 133 -9.38 -3.43 -12.49
CA TRP A 133 -8.51 -3.16 -13.65
C TRP A 133 -8.36 -4.39 -14.54
N GLY A 134 -8.87 -5.55 -14.14
CA GLY A 134 -8.73 -6.79 -14.88
C GLY A 134 -7.30 -7.33 -14.98
N LEU A 135 -6.35 -6.75 -14.25
CA LEU A 135 -4.93 -7.12 -14.31
C LEU A 135 -4.52 -8.04 -13.16
N LYS A 136 -3.68 -9.01 -13.48
CA LYS A 136 -3.00 -9.85 -12.49
C LYS A 136 -1.75 -9.13 -11.96
N ASN A 137 -1.27 -9.52 -10.78
CA ASN A 137 -0.09 -8.88 -10.18
C ASN A 137 1.14 -8.87 -11.10
N HIS A 138 1.40 -9.92 -11.86
CA HIS A 138 2.57 -9.96 -12.75
C HIS A 138 2.43 -9.00 -13.94
N GLU A 139 1.21 -8.79 -14.46
CA GLU A 139 0.93 -7.82 -15.53
C GLU A 139 1.10 -6.40 -15.00
N PHE A 140 0.59 -6.12 -13.80
CA PHE A 140 0.80 -4.84 -13.14
C PHE A 140 2.29 -4.60 -12.83
N THR A 141 3.02 -5.62 -12.37
CA THR A 141 4.48 -5.52 -12.16
C THR A 141 5.21 -5.14 -13.45
N ALA A 142 4.78 -5.66 -14.60
CA ALA A 142 5.37 -5.29 -15.88
C ALA A 142 5.12 -3.80 -16.23
N LEU A 143 3.94 -3.24 -15.89
CA LEU A 143 3.67 -1.80 -16.02
C LEU A 143 4.61 -0.97 -15.14
N VAL A 144 4.79 -1.35 -13.88
CA VAL A 144 5.69 -0.67 -12.94
C VAL A 144 7.13 -0.67 -13.47
N VAL A 145 7.62 -1.82 -13.93
CA VAL A 145 8.99 -1.93 -14.49
C VAL A 145 9.15 -1.04 -15.73
N LYS A 146 8.15 -1.01 -16.60
CA LYS A 146 8.14 -0.15 -17.79
C LYS A 146 8.18 1.33 -17.41
N GLU A 147 7.33 1.74 -16.48
CA GLU A 147 7.23 3.12 -16.01
C GLU A 147 8.54 3.58 -15.34
N MET A 148 9.11 2.76 -14.44
CA MET A 148 10.39 3.06 -13.78
C MET A 148 11.53 3.24 -14.81
N ARG A 149 11.55 2.42 -15.86
CA ARG A 149 12.53 2.59 -16.96
C ARG A 149 12.31 3.89 -17.74
N GLN A 150 11.05 4.26 -18.01
CA GLN A 150 10.72 5.53 -18.70
C GLN A 150 11.12 6.74 -17.87
N ARG A 151 10.97 6.67 -16.55
CA ARG A 151 11.42 7.68 -15.60
C ARG A 151 12.95 7.74 -15.44
N GLY A 152 13.68 6.74 -15.91
CA GLY A 152 15.11 6.57 -15.63
C GLY A 152 15.39 6.44 -14.14
N SER A 153 14.46 5.86 -13.38
CA SER A 153 14.51 5.76 -11.93
C SER A 153 14.61 4.30 -11.45
N MET A 154 14.96 4.14 -10.18
CA MET A 154 15.06 2.85 -9.50
C MET A 154 14.60 2.96 -8.05
N GLN A 155 14.33 1.82 -7.42
CA GLN A 155 14.01 1.78 -5.99
C GLN A 155 15.06 2.49 -5.16
N GLY A 156 14.60 3.38 -4.29
CA GLY A 156 15.44 4.11 -3.36
C GLY A 156 16.22 5.29 -3.95
N CYS A 157 16.05 5.63 -5.24
CA CYS A 157 16.78 6.75 -5.84
C CYS A 157 16.43 8.12 -5.19
N ARG A 158 15.33 8.21 -4.45
CA ARG A 158 14.89 9.37 -3.64
C ARG A 158 14.77 9.03 -2.16
N CYS A 159 15.32 7.90 -1.71
CA CYS A 159 15.36 7.54 -0.29
C CYS A 159 16.32 8.52 0.43
N ARG A 160 15.79 9.21 1.48
CA ARG A 160 16.56 10.15 2.31
C ARG A 160 16.57 9.68 3.75
#